data_7340cccef24b9ea95ff3f4ad03caa901
#
_entry.id   7340cccef24b9ea95ff3f4ad03caa901
#
_cell.length_a   1.000
_cell.length_b   1.000
_cell.length_c   1.000
_cell.angle_alpha   90.00
_cell.angle_beta   90.00
_cell.angle_gamma   90.00
#
_symmetry.space_group_name_H-M   'P 1'
#
loop_
_entity.id
_entity.type
_entity.pdbx_description
1 polymer ?
#
loop_
_entity_poly.entity_id
_entity_poly.type
_entity_poly.pdbx_seq_one_letter_code
_entity_poly.pdbx_strand_id
1 'polypeptide(L)'
;MITALDHIAIAVPDLERAVARFLEDFGLQHDGNEVVDAAKTTTAFFSVPPTHIELVHPLDGGGPIATYLEKRGGGLHHLCFRTDDIDADVARLREKGYQFTSDAPTPGAHGSRVIFIHPKSCDGVLIELSQPAEAHS
;
A
#
# COMPACT_ATOMS: atom_id res chain seq x y z
N MET A 1 -9.04 -5.63 14.58
CA MET A 1 -9.59 -6.49 13.52
C MET A 1 -9.75 -5.70 12.23
N ILE A 2 -9.68 -6.40 11.12
CA ILE A 2 -9.84 -5.79 9.81
C ILE A 2 -11.27 -5.26 9.64
N THR A 3 -11.38 -4.02 9.16
CA THR A 3 -12.67 -3.34 8.99
C THR A 3 -13.04 -3.10 7.53
N ALA A 4 -12.07 -3.07 6.62
CA ALA A 4 -12.32 -2.77 5.20
C ALA A 4 -11.14 -3.16 4.32
N LEU A 5 -11.39 -3.29 3.03
CA LEU A 5 -10.31 -3.26 2.03
C LEU A 5 -9.96 -1.78 1.80
N ASP A 6 -8.79 -1.38 2.25
CA ASP A 6 -8.37 0.02 2.14
C ASP A 6 -8.01 0.39 0.71
N HIS A 7 -7.11 -0.37 0.10
CA HIS A 7 -6.72 -0.11 -1.28
C HIS A 7 -6.08 -1.32 -1.95
N ILE A 8 -5.95 -1.21 -3.27
CA ILE A 8 -5.17 -2.10 -4.12
C ILE A 8 -4.05 -1.25 -4.70
N ALA A 9 -2.80 -1.69 -4.53
CA ALA A 9 -1.63 -0.98 -5.03
C ALA A 9 -1.08 -1.62 -6.29
N ILE A 10 -0.81 -0.80 -7.29
CA ILE A 10 -0.24 -1.19 -8.57
C ILE A 10 1.10 -0.48 -8.73
N ALA A 11 2.17 -1.25 -8.95
CA ALA A 11 3.49 -0.70 -9.24
C ALA A 11 3.58 -0.34 -10.72
N VAL A 12 3.98 0.90 -11.01
CA VAL A 12 4.00 1.42 -12.39
C VAL A 12 5.39 1.97 -12.73
N PRO A 13 5.93 1.64 -13.93
CA PRO A 13 7.24 2.14 -14.34
C PRO A 13 7.24 3.60 -14.77
N ASP A 14 6.09 4.15 -15.15
CA ASP A 14 5.92 5.53 -15.57
C ASP A 14 4.67 6.09 -14.90
N LEU A 15 4.88 6.88 -13.85
CA LEU A 15 3.77 7.37 -13.03
C LEU A 15 2.86 8.33 -13.79
N GLU A 16 3.42 9.28 -14.55
CA GLU A 16 2.63 10.25 -15.31
C GLU A 16 1.71 9.56 -16.31
N ARG A 17 2.24 8.59 -17.02
CA ARG A 17 1.48 7.82 -18.01
C ARG A 17 0.38 7.01 -17.36
N ALA A 18 0.68 6.39 -16.22
CA ALA A 18 -0.31 5.59 -15.48
C ALA A 18 -1.41 6.48 -14.90
N VAL A 19 -1.06 7.64 -14.36
CA VAL A 19 -2.05 8.62 -13.86
C VAL A 19 -2.97 9.07 -15.00
N ALA A 20 -2.41 9.40 -16.17
CA ALA A 20 -3.21 9.79 -17.32
C ALA A 20 -4.19 8.69 -17.75
N ARG A 21 -3.74 7.43 -17.75
CA ARG A 21 -4.60 6.29 -18.09
C ARG A 21 -5.79 6.16 -17.13
N PHE A 22 -5.53 6.21 -15.84
CA PHE A 22 -6.59 6.03 -14.84
C PHE A 22 -7.55 7.21 -14.82
N LEU A 23 -7.04 8.42 -14.99
CA LEU A 23 -7.85 9.63 -15.02
C LEU A 23 -8.64 9.77 -16.33
N GLU A 24 -7.96 9.69 -17.47
CA GLU A 24 -8.56 10.00 -18.77
C GLU A 24 -9.27 8.81 -19.40
N ASP A 25 -8.61 7.65 -19.43
CA ASP A 25 -9.17 6.47 -20.11
C ASP A 25 -10.22 5.78 -19.24
N PHE A 26 -9.97 5.67 -17.93
CA PHE A 26 -10.90 5.00 -17.01
C PHE A 26 -11.88 5.97 -16.34
N GLY A 27 -11.63 7.27 -16.42
CA GLY A 27 -12.51 8.27 -15.84
C GLY A 27 -12.57 8.29 -14.32
N LEU A 28 -11.52 7.78 -13.66
CA LEU A 28 -11.47 7.76 -12.19
C LEU A 28 -11.05 9.10 -11.64
N GLN A 29 -11.54 9.42 -10.43
CA GLN A 29 -11.16 10.63 -9.73
C GLN A 29 -9.74 10.50 -9.18
N HIS A 30 -8.85 11.43 -9.57
CA HIS A 30 -7.49 11.53 -9.04
C HIS A 30 -7.50 12.42 -7.79
N ASP A 31 -7.13 11.84 -6.66
CA ASP A 31 -7.18 12.51 -5.36
C ASP A 31 -5.82 13.09 -4.93
N GLY A 32 -4.88 13.20 -5.86
CA GLY A 32 -3.57 13.77 -5.60
C GLY A 32 -2.49 12.71 -5.44
N ASN A 33 -1.27 13.18 -5.18
CA ASN A 33 -0.10 12.34 -4.98
C ASN A 33 0.53 12.65 -3.62
N GLU A 34 1.23 11.66 -3.06
CA GLU A 34 1.98 11.83 -1.83
C GLU A 34 3.34 11.12 -1.95
N VAL A 35 4.39 11.74 -1.41
CA VAL A 35 5.68 11.09 -1.22
C VAL A 35 5.69 10.45 0.15
N VAL A 36 5.96 9.14 0.19
CA VAL A 36 6.09 8.38 1.44
C VAL A 36 7.56 8.01 1.60
N ASP A 37 8.30 8.83 2.34
CA ASP A 37 9.76 8.67 2.49
C ASP A 37 10.14 7.34 3.13
N ALA A 38 9.41 6.90 4.14
CA ALA A 38 9.70 5.65 4.84
C ALA A 38 9.62 4.42 3.91
N ALA A 39 8.75 4.48 2.90
CA ALA A 39 8.59 3.42 1.91
C ALA A 39 9.37 3.67 0.62
N LYS A 40 10.03 4.81 0.51
CA LYS A 40 10.74 5.27 -0.70
C LYS A 40 9.86 5.24 -1.94
N THR A 41 8.62 5.71 -1.80
CA THR A 41 7.65 5.71 -2.89
C THR A 41 7.01 7.07 -3.11
N THR A 42 6.59 7.31 -4.35
CA THR A 42 5.60 8.31 -4.71
C THR A 42 4.31 7.56 -5.03
N THR A 43 3.20 7.99 -4.45
CA THR A 43 1.91 7.31 -4.59
C THR A 43 0.88 8.26 -5.16
N ALA A 44 0.17 7.83 -6.20
CA ALA A 44 -0.98 8.54 -6.75
C ALA A 44 -2.26 7.83 -6.31
N PHE A 45 -3.24 8.59 -5.87
CA PHE A 45 -4.49 8.07 -5.30
C PHE A 45 -5.67 8.26 -6.23
N PHE A 46 -6.47 7.19 -6.40
CA PHE A 46 -7.71 7.23 -7.19
C PHE A 46 -8.87 6.66 -6.39
N SER A 47 -9.97 7.40 -6.30
CA SER A 47 -11.16 6.93 -5.59
C SER A 47 -11.94 5.93 -6.42
N VAL A 48 -12.24 4.77 -5.81
CA VAL A 48 -13.14 3.75 -6.34
C VAL A 48 -13.97 3.23 -5.16
N PRO A 49 -14.93 4.07 -4.65
CA PRO A 49 -15.62 3.75 -3.40
C PRO A 49 -16.25 2.36 -3.38
N PRO A 50 -16.20 1.66 -2.24
CA PRO A 50 -15.70 2.09 -0.93
C PRO A 50 -14.19 1.92 -0.73
N THR A 51 -13.44 1.53 -1.74
CA THR A 51 -11.98 1.39 -1.68
C THR A 51 -11.31 2.44 -2.58
N HIS A 52 -9.98 2.33 -2.76
CA HIS A 52 -9.27 3.15 -3.73
C HIS A 52 -8.13 2.36 -4.37
N ILE A 53 -7.61 2.91 -5.46
CA ILE A 53 -6.43 2.39 -6.16
C ILE A 53 -5.27 3.31 -5.86
N GLU A 54 -4.10 2.73 -5.56
CA GLU A 54 -2.86 3.47 -5.43
C GLU A 54 -1.90 3.04 -6.54
N LEU A 55 -1.39 4.02 -7.27
CA LEU A 55 -0.30 3.77 -8.21
C LEU A 55 0.99 4.14 -7.50
N VAL A 56 1.92 3.18 -7.39
CA VAL A 56 3.17 3.37 -6.66
C VAL A 56 4.36 3.35 -7.60
N HIS A 57 5.29 4.26 -7.37
CA HIS A 57 6.49 4.45 -8.18
C HIS A 57 7.67 4.74 -7.25
N PRO A 58 8.90 4.28 -7.59
CA PRO A 58 10.06 4.53 -6.73
C PRO A 58 10.35 6.02 -6.57
N LEU A 59 10.60 6.43 -5.32
CA LEU A 59 11.16 7.74 -5.05
C LEU A 59 12.67 7.67 -5.31
N ASP A 60 13.19 8.53 -6.16
CA ASP A 60 14.62 8.60 -6.50
C ASP A 60 15.22 7.28 -7.03
N GLY A 61 14.39 6.44 -7.64
CA GLY A 61 14.84 5.22 -8.32
C GLY A 61 15.27 4.07 -7.40
N GLY A 62 15.07 4.18 -6.09
CA GLY A 62 15.46 3.14 -5.14
C GLY A 62 14.30 2.53 -4.37
N GLY A 63 14.60 1.51 -3.55
CA GLY A 63 13.65 0.90 -2.64
C GLY A 63 12.92 -0.32 -3.18
N PRO A 64 11.93 -0.85 -2.41
CA PRO A 64 11.23 -2.09 -2.75
C PRO A 64 10.47 -2.05 -4.07
N ILE A 65 9.87 -0.90 -4.42
CA ILE A 65 9.12 -0.78 -5.68
C ILE A 65 10.06 -0.84 -6.87
N ALA A 66 11.26 -0.21 -6.77
CA ALA A 66 12.26 -0.31 -7.83
C ALA A 66 12.67 -1.75 -8.08
N THR A 67 12.91 -2.52 -7.02
CA THR A 67 13.24 -3.94 -7.11
C THR A 67 12.12 -4.74 -7.77
N TYR A 68 10.88 -4.47 -7.38
CA TYR A 68 9.71 -5.13 -7.97
C TYR A 68 9.62 -4.85 -9.48
N LEU A 69 9.80 -3.58 -9.88
CA LEU A 69 9.73 -3.19 -11.29
C LEU A 69 10.84 -3.82 -12.13
N GLU A 70 12.05 -3.95 -11.59
CA GLU A 70 13.16 -4.64 -12.27
C GLU A 70 12.82 -6.09 -12.59
N LYS A 71 12.16 -6.77 -11.64
CA LYS A 71 11.85 -8.19 -11.77
C LYS A 71 10.59 -8.45 -12.60
N ARG A 72 9.58 -7.57 -12.50
CA ARG A 72 8.25 -7.82 -13.08
C ARG A 72 7.79 -6.78 -14.08
N GLY A 73 8.45 -5.64 -14.19
CA GLY A 73 8.08 -4.58 -15.12
C GLY A 73 6.84 -3.76 -14.72
N GLY A 74 6.10 -4.19 -13.72
CA GLY A 74 4.87 -3.57 -13.24
C GLY A 74 3.82 -4.61 -12.90
N GLY A 75 2.70 -4.17 -12.32
CA GLY A 75 1.58 -5.04 -11.98
C GLY A 75 1.06 -4.82 -10.57
N LEU A 76 0.18 -5.72 -10.13
CA LEU A 76 -0.37 -5.69 -8.77
C LEU A 76 0.75 -5.90 -7.77
N HIS A 77 0.94 -4.93 -6.86
CA HIS A 77 1.99 -4.99 -5.87
C HIS A 77 1.51 -5.55 -4.54
N HIS A 78 0.38 -5.05 -4.04
CA HIS A 78 -0.18 -5.53 -2.77
C HIS A 78 -1.66 -5.16 -2.63
N LEU A 79 -2.29 -5.83 -1.65
CA LEU A 79 -3.61 -5.47 -1.13
C LEU A 79 -3.41 -4.87 0.26
N CYS A 80 -4.20 -3.87 0.62
CA CYS A 80 -4.17 -3.31 1.96
C CYS A 80 -5.51 -3.44 2.64
N PHE A 81 -5.48 -3.99 3.85
CA PHE A 81 -6.64 -4.03 4.72
C PHE A 81 -6.54 -2.95 5.79
N ARG A 82 -7.63 -2.22 6.00
CA ARG A 82 -7.73 -1.27 7.10
C ARG A 82 -8.07 -2.02 8.38
N THR A 83 -7.42 -1.63 9.46
CA THR A 83 -7.69 -2.19 10.80
C THR A 83 -7.94 -1.08 11.82
N ASP A 84 -8.69 -1.41 12.85
CA ASP A 84 -8.95 -0.51 13.97
C ASP A 84 -7.89 -0.62 15.09
N ASP A 85 -7.06 -1.68 15.07
CA ASP A 85 -5.99 -1.88 16.06
C ASP A 85 -4.87 -2.72 15.45
N ILE A 86 -3.92 -2.06 14.81
CA ILE A 86 -2.83 -2.73 14.11
C ILE A 86 -1.91 -3.49 15.06
N ASP A 87 -1.65 -2.96 16.26
CA ASP A 87 -0.77 -3.62 17.23
C ASP A 87 -1.37 -4.93 17.72
N ALA A 88 -2.67 -4.96 18.00
CA ALA A 88 -3.36 -6.18 18.40
C ALA A 88 -3.39 -7.22 17.28
N ASP A 89 -3.61 -6.79 16.04
CA ASP A 89 -3.61 -7.68 14.89
C ASP A 89 -2.24 -8.30 14.65
N VAL A 90 -1.17 -7.52 14.76
CA VAL A 90 0.20 -8.01 14.61
C VAL A 90 0.50 -9.06 15.68
N ALA A 91 0.17 -8.77 16.95
CA ALA A 91 0.42 -9.71 18.05
C ALA A 91 -0.32 -11.03 17.82
N ARG A 92 -1.60 -10.96 17.45
CA ARG A 92 -2.43 -12.13 17.20
C ARG A 92 -1.92 -12.97 16.05
N LEU A 93 -1.54 -12.32 14.95
CA LEU A 93 -1.05 -13.01 13.76
C LEU A 93 0.33 -13.64 13.99
N ARG A 94 1.22 -12.97 14.74
CA ARG A 94 2.50 -13.57 15.13
C ARG A 94 2.34 -14.84 15.93
N GLU A 95 1.39 -14.87 16.86
CA GLU A 95 1.10 -16.09 17.62
C GLU A 95 0.64 -17.24 16.72
N LYS A 96 -0.01 -16.91 15.62
CA LYS A 96 -0.47 -17.91 14.63
C LYS A 96 0.62 -18.31 13.64
N GLY A 97 1.82 -17.73 13.73
CA GLY A 97 2.95 -18.08 12.89
C GLY A 97 3.13 -17.20 11.65
N TYR A 98 2.36 -16.14 11.49
CA TYR A 98 2.52 -15.20 10.37
C TYR A 98 3.82 -14.41 10.52
N GLN A 99 4.53 -14.26 9.41
CA GLN A 99 5.76 -13.48 9.34
C GLN A 99 5.48 -12.11 8.74
N PHE A 100 6.15 -11.10 9.30
CA PHE A 100 6.04 -9.72 8.82
C PHE A 100 7.36 -9.26 8.22
N THR A 101 7.31 -8.27 7.35
CA THR A 101 8.52 -7.73 6.71
C THR A 101 9.29 -6.77 7.60
N SER A 102 8.70 -6.34 8.72
CA SER A 102 9.36 -5.50 9.72
C SER A 102 8.94 -5.91 11.12
N ASP A 103 9.70 -5.47 12.14
CA ASP A 103 9.41 -5.81 13.53
C ASP A 103 8.18 -5.09 14.08
N ALA A 104 7.93 -3.89 13.60
CA ALA A 104 6.84 -3.05 14.08
C ALA A 104 6.26 -2.21 12.95
N PRO A 105 5.02 -1.71 13.11
CA PRO A 105 4.43 -0.79 12.15
C PRO A 105 5.27 0.47 11.94
N THR A 106 5.25 0.97 10.70
CA THR A 106 5.99 2.16 10.28
C THR A 106 5.02 3.20 9.68
N PRO A 107 5.47 4.46 9.53
CA PRO A 107 4.62 5.48 8.91
C PRO A 107 4.27 5.16 7.46
N GLY A 108 3.01 5.36 7.11
CA GLY A 108 2.49 5.23 5.75
C GLY A 108 1.85 6.51 5.26
N ALA A 109 1.11 6.43 4.15
CA ALA A 109 0.43 7.57 3.56
C ALA A 109 -0.63 8.15 4.50
N HIS A 110 -0.84 9.46 4.42
CA HIS A 110 -1.87 10.19 5.18
C HIS A 110 -1.78 10.01 6.70
N GLY A 111 -0.55 9.87 7.23
CA GLY A 111 -0.33 9.72 8.66
C GLY A 111 -0.75 8.36 9.23
N SER A 112 -0.97 7.37 8.39
CA SER A 112 -1.31 6.02 8.83
C SER A 112 -0.11 5.29 9.42
N ARG A 113 -0.38 4.19 10.14
CA ARG A 113 0.64 3.23 10.56
C ARG A 113 0.43 1.95 9.76
N VAL A 114 1.50 1.43 9.18
CA VAL A 114 1.40 0.29 8.26
C VAL A 114 2.43 -0.79 8.58
N ILE A 115 2.08 -2.03 8.24
CA ILE A 115 3.00 -3.16 8.27
C ILE A 115 2.61 -4.15 7.17
N PHE A 116 3.60 -4.84 6.62
CA PHE A 116 3.37 -5.84 5.58
C PHE A 116 3.53 -7.25 6.13
N ILE A 117 2.57 -8.11 5.81
CA ILE A 117 2.67 -9.55 6.06
C ILE A 117 3.49 -10.15 4.92
N HIS A 118 4.51 -10.94 5.27
CA HIS A 118 5.37 -11.56 4.27
C HIS A 118 4.55 -12.46 3.33
N PRO A 119 4.79 -12.39 2.01
CA PRO A 119 4.02 -13.20 1.05
C PRO A 119 4.00 -14.69 1.33
N LYS A 120 5.06 -15.24 1.94
CA LYS A 120 5.12 -16.65 2.31
C LYS A 120 4.02 -17.07 3.28
N SER A 121 3.51 -16.14 4.07
CA SER A 121 2.43 -16.40 5.01
C SER A 121 1.02 -16.25 4.39
N CYS A 122 0.93 -15.74 3.17
CA CYS A 122 -0.35 -15.42 2.50
C CYS A 122 -0.37 -15.90 1.05
N ASP A 123 0.08 -17.13 0.82
CA ASP A 123 0.01 -17.79 -0.51
C ASP A 123 0.66 -16.99 -1.64
N GLY A 124 1.73 -16.27 -1.34
CA GLY A 124 2.47 -15.47 -2.32
C GLY A 124 1.95 -14.06 -2.52
N VAL A 125 0.94 -13.64 -1.76
CA VAL A 125 0.36 -12.29 -1.86
C VAL A 125 0.94 -11.40 -0.76
N LEU A 126 1.47 -10.25 -1.15
CA LEU A 126 1.91 -9.24 -0.20
C LEU A 126 0.67 -8.51 0.33
N ILE A 127 0.45 -8.59 1.63
CA ILE A 127 -0.71 -7.96 2.29
C ILE A 127 -0.23 -6.91 3.27
N GLU A 128 -0.76 -5.71 3.14
CA GLU A 128 -0.52 -4.60 4.05
C GLU A 128 -1.67 -4.47 5.04
N LEU A 129 -1.34 -4.15 6.29
CA LEU A 129 -2.31 -3.70 7.28
C LEU A 129 -2.07 -2.22 7.52
N SER A 130 -3.14 -1.44 7.55
CA SER A 130 -3.06 0.01 7.76
C SER A 130 -4.06 0.43 8.82
N GLN A 131 -3.57 1.17 9.79
CA GLN A 131 -4.43 1.86 10.75
C GLN A 131 -4.39 3.34 10.45
N PRO A 132 -5.52 3.94 10.03
CA PRO A 132 -5.56 5.37 9.73
C PRO A 132 -5.20 6.21 10.94
N ALA A 133 -4.71 7.43 10.69
CA ALA A 133 -4.54 8.41 11.74
C ALA A 133 -5.90 8.64 12.43
N GLU A 134 -5.86 8.81 13.76
CA GLU A 134 -7.09 9.10 14.50
C GLU A 134 -7.70 10.43 14.04
N ALA A 135 -9.01 10.42 13.84
CA ALA A 135 -9.73 11.64 13.57
C ALA A 135 -9.80 12.45 14.86
N HIS A 136 -9.23 13.65 14.83
CA HIS A 136 -9.37 14.59 15.93
C HIS A 136 -10.70 15.33 15.72
N SER A 137 -11.59 15.12 16.65
CA SER A 137 -12.84 15.87 16.70
C SER A 137 -12.63 17.28 17.23
#